data_eade53476980c68fe3837686a9873d19
#
_entry.id   eade53476980c68fe3837686a9873d19
#
_cell.length_a   1.000
_cell.length_b   1.000
_cell.length_c   1.000
_cell.angle_alpha   90.00
_cell.angle_beta   90.00
_cell.angle_gamma   90.00
#
_symmetry.space_group_name_H-M   'P 1'
#
loop_
_entity.id
_entity.type
_entity.pdbx_description
1 polymer ?
#
loop_
_entity_poly.entity_id
_entity_poly.type
_entity_poly.pdbx_seq_one_letter_code
_entity_poly.pdbx_strand_id
1 'polypeptide(L)'
;MTSFNPMDPEFLADPYPTYHRLRSDDPVHHSPLDFWVLTRYEDVVAVLRDPRFIKEPLAAFVAARFGVAPPPGVGLSMLDRDPPDHTRLRGLVSKAFTPRVVEGLRARIQQVVDSLIARAEAAGSMDLIEEFAYPLPVNVICEMLGVPVEDHERFKGWSLDITRGLDSSLLPPESEVPRQSGAARHAMSDYFRGLVAERRASPRGDLLSALIAAEEAGDKLSEDELLATCILLLVAGHETTVNLIGNGTLALLRHPGELRRLRETPGLIASAVEELLRYDGPVQRTARIPSTDVTIGGRTIGKGEMVMPFIGAADRDPAQFPDPDRLDLTRTDNRHIAFGWGIHFCLGAPLARVEGQIAIDTLVRRLPKLELVTDEPEYRQSLTLRGLKTLPVKF
;
A
#
# COMPACT_ATOMS: atom_id res chain seq x y z
N MET A 1 14.62 -27.76 -8.91
CA MET A 1 14.25 -26.34 -9.03
C MET A 1 13.10 -26.08 -8.09
N THR A 2 13.19 -25.08 -7.22
CA THR A 2 12.14 -24.74 -6.26
C THR A 2 10.96 -24.22 -7.06
N SER A 3 9.85 -24.96 -7.10
CA SER A 3 8.62 -24.49 -7.78
C SER A 3 8.02 -23.36 -6.98
N PHE A 4 7.89 -22.18 -7.60
CA PHE A 4 7.24 -21.01 -7.04
C PHE A 4 6.06 -20.61 -7.95
N ASN A 5 4.85 -20.67 -7.40
CA ASN A 5 3.64 -20.16 -8.05
C ASN A 5 3.13 -18.95 -7.25
N PRO A 6 3.23 -17.73 -7.77
CA PRO A 6 2.79 -16.53 -7.07
C PRO A 6 1.26 -16.43 -6.90
N MET A 7 0.50 -17.25 -7.61
CA MET A 7 -0.98 -17.27 -7.55
C MET A 7 -1.52 -18.48 -6.77
N ASP A 8 -0.64 -19.23 -6.10
CA ASP A 8 -1.03 -20.33 -5.23
C ASP A 8 -1.85 -19.79 -4.03
N PRO A 9 -3.07 -20.29 -3.80
CA PRO A 9 -3.90 -19.86 -2.67
C PRO A 9 -3.22 -20.05 -1.30
N GLU A 10 -2.46 -21.13 -1.10
CA GLU A 10 -1.71 -21.38 0.14
C GLU A 10 -0.61 -20.33 0.34
N PHE A 11 0.11 -20.00 -0.75
CA PHE A 11 1.11 -18.94 -0.72
C PHE A 11 0.49 -17.56 -0.45
N LEU A 12 -0.66 -17.24 -1.05
CA LEU A 12 -1.34 -15.95 -0.81
C LEU A 12 -1.91 -15.86 0.61
N ALA A 13 -2.30 -16.97 1.21
CA ALA A 13 -2.75 -17.02 2.61
C ALA A 13 -1.58 -16.83 3.58
N ASP A 14 -0.45 -17.51 3.37
CA ASP A 14 0.77 -17.37 4.17
C ASP A 14 2.04 -17.43 3.29
N PRO A 15 2.59 -16.28 2.89
CA PRO A 15 3.74 -16.25 2.00
C PRO A 15 5.08 -16.56 2.68
N TYR A 16 5.17 -16.44 4.01
CA TYR A 16 6.43 -16.44 4.74
C TYR A 16 7.21 -17.77 4.65
N PRO A 17 6.61 -18.96 4.74
CA PRO A 17 7.32 -20.22 4.54
C PRO A 17 7.99 -20.30 3.15
N THR A 18 7.29 -19.81 2.12
CA THR A 18 7.84 -19.78 0.75
C THR A 18 8.95 -18.72 0.63
N TYR A 19 8.83 -17.57 1.27
CA TYR A 19 9.90 -16.57 1.32
C TYR A 19 11.18 -17.12 1.97
N HIS A 20 11.07 -17.84 3.09
CA HIS A 20 12.21 -18.47 3.75
C HIS A 20 12.88 -19.49 2.84
N ARG A 21 12.11 -20.35 2.21
CA ARG A 21 12.63 -21.35 1.27
C ARG A 21 13.35 -20.72 0.09
N LEU A 22 12.73 -19.74 -0.58
CA LEU A 22 13.36 -19.03 -1.70
C LEU A 22 14.64 -18.32 -1.27
N ARG A 23 14.64 -17.66 -0.12
CA ARG A 23 15.83 -16.95 0.40
C ARG A 23 16.98 -17.89 0.68
N SER A 24 16.70 -19.08 1.21
CA SER A 24 17.69 -20.10 1.50
C SER A 24 18.25 -20.75 0.25
N ASP A 25 17.38 -21.18 -0.65
CA ASP A 25 17.75 -22.10 -1.74
C ASP A 25 18.09 -21.35 -3.03
N ASP A 26 17.39 -20.25 -3.35
CA ASP A 26 17.55 -19.50 -4.60
C ASP A 26 17.12 -18.03 -4.42
N PRO A 27 17.90 -17.22 -3.69
CA PRO A 27 17.50 -15.87 -3.26
C PRO A 27 17.31 -14.86 -4.39
N VAL A 28 17.91 -15.12 -5.55
CA VAL A 28 17.73 -14.39 -6.81
C VAL A 28 17.10 -15.37 -7.81
N HIS A 29 15.82 -15.59 -7.65
CA HIS A 29 15.08 -16.64 -8.36
C HIS A 29 14.58 -16.15 -9.71
N HIS A 30 14.85 -16.89 -10.80
CA HIS A 30 14.22 -16.68 -12.09
C HIS A 30 12.96 -17.55 -12.18
N SER A 31 11.80 -16.91 -12.16
CA SER A 31 10.50 -17.59 -12.22
C SER A 31 10.23 -18.18 -13.61
N PRO A 32 9.57 -19.35 -13.72
CA PRO A 32 9.08 -19.86 -14.99
C PRO A 32 8.11 -18.92 -15.73
N LEU A 33 7.59 -17.90 -15.06
CA LEU A 33 6.74 -16.85 -15.64
C LEU A 33 7.53 -15.66 -16.21
N ASP A 34 8.87 -15.84 -16.35
CA ASP A 34 9.79 -14.88 -16.97
C ASP A 34 9.91 -13.55 -16.20
N PHE A 35 10.15 -13.66 -14.90
CA PHE A 35 10.53 -12.54 -14.04
C PHE A 35 11.48 -12.99 -12.93
N TRP A 36 12.25 -12.04 -12.40
CA TRP A 36 13.17 -12.26 -11.28
C TRP A 36 12.51 -11.94 -9.95
N VAL A 37 12.71 -12.78 -8.95
CA VAL A 37 12.27 -12.60 -7.56
C VAL A 37 13.47 -12.39 -6.67
N LEU A 38 13.47 -11.35 -5.86
CA LEU A 38 14.52 -11.07 -4.87
C LEU A 38 13.93 -11.16 -3.47
N THR A 39 14.59 -11.92 -2.58
CA THR A 39 14.07 -12.21 -1.25
C THR A 39 15.01 -11.78 -0.11
N ARG A 40 16.31 -11.51 -0.37
CA ARG A 40 17.24 -10.99 0.63
C ARG A 40 17.06 -9.48 0.80
N TYR A 41 17.16 -9.01 2.03
CA TYR A 41 17.07 -7.59 2.35
C TYR A 41 18.06 -6.74 1.55
N GLU A 42 19.33 -7.15 1.51
CA GLU A 42 20.38 -6.41 0.79
C GLU A 42 20.09 -6.29 -0.70
N ASP A 43 19.63 -7.36 -1.37
CA ASP A 43 19.31 -7.38 -2.80
C ASP A 43 18.10 -6.49 -3.11
N VAL A 44 17.06 -6.58 -2.27
CA VAL A 44 15.85 -5.75 -2.40
C VAL A 44 16.19 -4.26 -2.25
N VAL A 45 16.95 -3.90 -1.21
CA VAL A 45 17.39 -2.51 -0.98
C VAL A 45 18.29 -2.02 -2.12
N ALA A 46 19.20 -2.87 -2.64
CA ALA A 46 20.04 -2.52 -3.78
C ALA A 46 19.20 -2.13 -4.99
N VAL A 47 18.21 -2.95 -5.36
CA VAL A 47 17.30 -2.64 -6.49
C VAL A 47 16.48 -1.39 -6.26
N LEU A 48 15.98 -1.16 -5.05
CA LEU A 48 15.16 0.01 -4.73
C LEU A 48 15.95 1.33 -4.74
N ARG A 49 17.29 1.27 -4.57
CA ARG A 49 18.20 2.43 -4.58
C ARG A 49 18.82 2.73 -5.92
N ASP A 50 19.03 1.73 -6.73
CA ASP A 50 19.80 1.85 -7.97
C ASP A 50 18.95 2.52 -9.06
N PRO A 51 19.37 3.68 -9.59
CA PRO A 51 18.61 4.43 -10.62
C PRO A 51 18.54 3.69 -11.97
N ARG A 52 19.29 2.62 -12.16
CA ARG A 52 19.19 1.78 -13.36
C ARG A 52 17.91 0.94 -13.36
N PHE A 53 17.28 0.72 -12.20
CA PHE A 53 16.00 0.02 -12.08
C PHE A 53 14.82 1.00 -12.14
N ILE A 54 14.22 1.10 -13.32
CA ILE A 54 13.20 2.06 -13.69
C ILE A 54 11.79 1.46 -13.64
N LYS A 55 10.76 2.31 -13.68
CA LYS A 55 9.35 1.92 -13.60
C LYS A 55 8.55 2.16 -14.87
N GLU A 56 8.86 3.20 -15.61
CA GLU A 56 8.06 3.66 -16.75
C GLU A 56 7.77 2.56 -17.80
N PRO A 57 8.71 1.63 -18.12
CA PRO A 57 8.44 0.55 -19.06
C PRO A 57 7.41 -0.50 -18.57
N LEU A 58 7.10 -0.55 -17.26
CA LEU A 58 6.13 -1.53 -16.72
C LEU A 58 4.73 -1.35 -17.32
N ALA A 59 4.28 -0.12 -17.49
CA ALA A 59 2.98 0.17 -18.11
C ALA A 59 2.92 -0.34 -19.56
N ALA A 60 3.99 -0.11 -20.33
CA ALA A 60 4.11 -0.62 -21.70
C ALA A 60 4.20 -2.15 -21.75
N PHE A 61 4.89 -2.78 -20.80
CA PHE A 61 4.97 -4.23 -20.66
C PHE A 61 3.58 -4.86 -20.45
N VAL A 62 2.78 -4.32 -19.51
CA VAL A 62 1.41 -4.77 -19.25
C VAL A 62 0.52 -4.52 -20.47
N ALA A 63 0.61 -3.34 -21.09
CA ALA A 63 -0.17 -3.00 -22.28
C ALA A 63 0.11 -3.95 -23.45
N ALA A 64 1.36 -4.27 -23.71
CA ALA A 64 1.76 -5.21 -24.78
C ALA A 64 1.25 -6.64 -24.49
N ARG A 65 1.33 -7.09 -23.22
CA ARG A 65 0.92 -8.43 -22.83
C ARG A 65 -0.60 -8.67 -22.97
N PHE A 66 -1.43 -7.67 -22.69
CA PHE A 66 -2.90 -7.80 -22.66
C PHE A 66 -3.59 -7.09 -23.83
N GLY A 67 -2.85 -6.41 -24.70
CA GLY A 67 -3.43 -5.59 -25.75
C GLY A 67 -4.33 -4.47 -25.22
N VAL A 68 -4.10 -4.01 -23.98
CA VAL A 68 -4.87 -2.98 -23.30
C VAL A 68 -4.05 -1.70 -23.30
N ALA A 69 -4.43 -0.72 -24.13
CA ALA A 69 -3.86 0.60 -24.03
C ALA A 69 -4.27 1.28 -22.71
N PRO A 70 -3.42 2.12 -22.10
CA PRO A 70 -3.86 3.01 -21.04
C PRO A 70 -5.12 3.76 -21.48
N PRO A 71 -6.12 3.96 -20.60
CA PRO A 71 -7.32 4.72 -20.95
C PRO A 71 -6.92 6.10 -21.49
N PRO A 72 -7.48 6.54 -22.64
CA PRO A 72 -7.20 7.88 -23.16
C PRO A 72 -7.59 8.92 -22.09
N GLY A 73 -6.75 9.94 -21.89
CA GLY A 73 -7.00 10.99 -20.88
C GLY A 73 -6.74 10.57 -19.43
N VAL A 74 -6.02 9.48 -19.20
CA VAL A 74 -5.47 9.12 -17.89
C VAL A 74 -3.95 8.99 -18.02
N GLY A 75 -3.24 9.99 -17.54
CA GLY A 75 -1.78 10.02 -17.54
C GLY A 75 -1.16 8.97 -16.60
N LEU A 76 0.16 8.82 -16.68
CA LEU A 76 0.92 8.09 -15.68
C LEU A 76 1.11 8.96 -14.45
N SER A 77 0.90 8.37 -13.28
CA SER A 77 1.15 9.02 -11.99
C SER A 77 2.65 9.06 -11.65
N MET A 78 3.03 9.82 -10.62
CA MET A 78 4.42 9.81 -10.11
C MET A 78 4.90 8.41 -9.69
N LEU A 79 3.99 7.48 -9.37
CA LEU A 79 4.35 6.10 -9.03
C LEU A 79 4.89 5.34 -10.24
N ASP A 80 4.44 5.69 -11.44
CA ASP A 80 4.73 4.99 -12.70
C ASP A 80 5.78 5.70 -13.55
N ARG A 81 6.29 6.85 -13.08
CA ARG A 81 7.28 7.68 -13.78
C ARG A 81 8.67 7.53 -13.19
N ASP A 82 9.65 7.81 -14.04
CA ASP A 82 11.07 7.95 -13.67
C ASP A 82 11.49 9.44 -13.74
N PRO A 83 12.65 9.83 -13.14
CA PRO A 83 13.18 11.18 -13.32
C PRO A 83 13.43 11.52 -14.82
N PRO A 84 13.15 12.77 -15.24
CA PRO A 84 12.83 13.95 -14.42
C PRO A 84 11.35 14.07 -14.01
N ASP A 85 10.42 13.41 -14.70
CA ASP A 85 8.97 13.57 -14.49
C ASP A 85 8.52 13.13 -13.10
N HIS A 86 9.05 12.00 -12.59
CA HIS A 86 8.82 11.60 -11.21
C HIS A 86 9.17 12.73 -10.23
N THR A 87 10.34 13.34 -10.37
CA THR A 87 10.82 14.37 -9.43
C THR A 87 9.92 15.60 -9.48
N ARG A 88 9.49 16.02 -10.66
CA ARG A 88 8.57 17.14 -10.88
C ARG A 88 7.22 16.88 -10.21
N LEU A 89 6.56 15.76 -10.54
CA LEU A 89 5.25 15.42 -10.01
C LEU A 89 5.29 15.23 -8.49
N ARG A 90 6.29 14.49 -7.98
CA ARG A 90 6.46 14.27 -6.55
C ARG A 90 6.67 15.57 -5.79
N GLY A 91 7.44 16.52 -6.35
CA GLY A 91 7.69 17.82 -5.75
C GLY A 91 6.41 18.63 -5.50
N LEU A 92 5.45 18.56 -6.42
CA LEU A 92 4.16 19.24 -6.30
C LEU A 92 3.31 18.67 -5.14
N VAL A 93 3.22 17.34 -5.07
CA VAL A 93 2.37 16.65 -4.09
C VAL A 93 2.98 16.62 -2.69
N SER A 94 4.31 16.59 -2.57
CA SER A 94 5.02 16.45 -1.28
C SER A 94 4.68 17.55 -0.27
N LYS A 95 4.29 18.73 -0.74
CA LYS A 95 3.89 19.87 0.12
C LYS A 95 2.68 19.57 1.00
N ALA A 96 1.77 18.68 0.54
CA ALA A 96 0.58 18.28 1.27
C ALA A 96 0.83 17.18 2.33
N PHE A 97 1.99 16.51 2.28
CA PHE A 97 2.33 15.40 3.17
C PHE A 97 3.51 15.73 4.11
N THR A 98 3.74 17.01 4.36
CA THR A 98 4.78 17.42 5.33
C THR A 98 4.38 17.00 6.76
N PRO A 99 5.36 16.74 7.65
CA PRO A 99 5.06 16.37 9.03
C PRO A 99 4.11 17.36 9.74
N ARG A 100 4.23 18.66 9.45
CA ARG A 100 3.34 19.69 10.01
C ARG A 100 1.88 19.53 9.55
N VAL A 101 1.65 19.24 8.28
CA VAL A 101 0.30 19.04 7.73
C VAL A 101 -0.31 17.78 8.31
N VAL A 102 0.45 16.68 8.33
CA VAL A 102 0.01 15.40 8.87
C VAL A 102 -0.30 15.47 10.37
N GLU A 103 0.54 16.16 11.16
CA GLU A 103 0.29 16.35 12.59
C GLU A 103 -0.99 17.17 12.83
N GLY A 104 -1.31 18.12 11.95
CA GLY A 104 -2.58 18.87 11.97
C GLY A 104 -3.82 18.01 11.78
N LEU A 105 -3.70 16.82 11.16
CA LEU A 105 -4.80 15.88 10.95
C LEU A 105 -5.08 15.00 12.17
N ARG A 106 -4.16 14.92 13.14
CA ARG A 106 -4.25 13.99 14.28
C ARG A 106 -5.57 14.10 15.04
N ALA A 107 -6.01 15.31 15.36
CA ALA A 107 -7.27 15.53 16.07
C ALA A 107 -8.49 15.05 15.24
N ARG A 108 -8.45 15.27 13.93
CA ARG A 108 -9.52 14.82 13.03
C ARG A 108 -9.55 13.30 12.91
N ILE A 109 -8.38 12.67 12.75
CA ILE A 109 -8.23 11.20 12.72
C ILE A 109 -8.79 10.60 14.01
N GLN A 110 -8.44 11.17 15.18
CA GLN A 110 -8.98 10.71 16.47
C GLN A 110 -10.50 10.81 16.53
N GLN A 111 -11.10 11.92 16.07
CA GLN A 111 -12.56 12.07 16.03
C GLN A 111 -13.23 11.00 15.15
N VAL A 112 -12.66 10.70 13.99
CA VAL A 112 -13.17 9.62 13.12
C VAL A 112 -13.08 8.27 13.83
N VAL A 113 -11.93 7.94 14.41
CA VAL A 113 -11.73 6.70 15.17
C VAL A 113 -12.72 6.59 16.33
N ASP A 114 -12.89 7.64 17.13
CA ASP A 114 -13.82 7.64 18.28
C ASP A 114 -15.27 7.40 17.82
N SER A 115 -15.67 8.00 16.71
CA SER A 115 -17.01 7.80 16.14
C SER A 115 -17.24 6.36 15.67
N LEU A 116 -16.23 5.75 15.02
CA LEU A 116 -16.28 4.37 14.54
C LEU A 116 -16.36 3.37 15.72
N ILE A 117 -15.50 3.55 16.72
CA ILE A 117 -15.48 2.71 17.93
C ILE A 117 -16.79 2.82 18.72
N ALA A 118 -17.34 4.02 18.88
CA ALA A 118 -18.59 4.22 19.62
C ALA A 118 -19.77 3.45 18.99
N ARG A 119 -19.81 3.34 17.66
CA ARG A 119 -20.81 2.51 16.96
C ARG A 119 -20.60 1.02 17.23
N ALA A 120 -19.35 0.57 17.16
CA ALA A 120 -19.00 -0.82 17.41
C ALA A 120 -19.30 -1.23 18.88
N GLU A 121 -18.97 -0.39 19.86
CA GLU A 121 -19.26 -0.63 21.29
C GLU A 121 -20.75 -0.87 21.55
N ALA A 122 -21.62 -0.16 20.84
CA ALA A 122 -23.08 -0.34 20.97
C ALA A 122 -23.56 -1.68 20.41
N ALA A 123 -22.84 -2.28 19.45
CA ALA A 123 -23.17 -3.57 18.83
C ALA A 123 -22.54 -4.77 19.54
N GLY A 124 -21.42 -4.60 20.27
CA GLY A 124 -20.68 -5.67 20.96
C GLY A 124 -19.85 -6.57 20.04
N SER A 125 -19.89 -6.33 18.73
CA SER A 125 -19.11 -7.02 17.68
C SER A 125 -19.04 -6.15 16.43
N MET A 126 -18.08 -6.43 15.55
CA MET A 126 -17.98 -5.78 14.23
C MET A 126 -17.18 -6.65 13.24
N ASP A 127 -17.35 -6.41 11.96
CA ASP A 127 -16.31 -6.71 11.00
C ASP A 127 -15.29 -5.55 11.03
N LEU A 128 -14.12 -5.83 11.59
CA LEU A 128 -13.08 -4.80 11.76
C LEU A 128 -12.66 -4.17 10.45
N ILE A 129 -12.63 -4.93 9.35
CA ILE A 129 -12.23 -4.39 8.04
C ILE A 129 -13.29 -3.42 7.53
N GLU A 130 -14.55 -3.86 7.49
CA GLU A 130 -15.65 -3.13 6.85
C GLU A 130 -16.09 -1.92 7.68
N GLU A 131 -16.18 -2.09 9.01
CA GLU A 131 -16.81 -1.11 9.89
C GLU A 131 -15.82 -0.16 10.56
N PHE A 132 -14.51 -0.50 10.54
CA PHE A 132 -13.50 0.32 11.20
C PHE A 132 -12.30 0.63 10.30
N ALA A 133 -11.59 -0.40 9.79
CA ALA A 133 -10.33 -0.19 9.08
C ALA A 133 -10.51 0.51 7.72
N TYR A 134 -11.59 0.19 6.99
CA TYR A 134 -11.91 0.82 5.69
C TYR A 134 -12.41 2.27 5.84
N PRO A 135 -13.40 2.57 6.69
CA PRO A 135 -13.93 3.93 6.78
C PRO A 135 -12.90 4.98 7.23
N LEU A 136 -11.95 4.60 8.09
CA LEU A 136 -11.00 5.55 8.65
C LEU A 136 -10.14 6.23 7.58
N PRO A 137 -9.25 5.54 6.85
CA PRO A 137 -8.38 6.19 5.87
C PRO A 137 -9.14 6.73 4.66
N VAL A 138 -10.28 6.13 4.29
CA VAL A 138 -11.14 6.67 3.22
C VAL A 138 -11.65 8.06 3.59
N ASN A 139 -12.19 8.24 4.81
CA ASN A 139 -12.65 9.55 5.26
C ASN A 139 -11.50 10.57 5.25
N VAL A 140 -10.33 10.20 5.75
CA VAL A 140 -9.18 11.11 5.83
C VAL A 140 -8.70 11.54 4.44
N ILE A 141 -8.47 10.60 3.51
CA ILE A 141 -7.97 10.95 2.17
C ILE A 141 -9.01 11.68 1.33
N CYS A 142 -10.28 11.33 1.46
CA CYS A 142 -11.37 12.03 0.78
C CYS A 142 -11.53 13.47 1.29
N GLU A 143 -11.46 13.69 2.61
CA GLU A 143 -11.45 15.05 3.18
C GLU A 143 -10.26 15.87 2.69
N MET A 144 -9.06 15.28 2.63
CA MET A 144 -7.87 15.95 2.09
C MET A 144 -8.03 16.36 0.62
N LEU A 145 -8.64 15.49 -0.18
CA LEU A 145 -8.91 15.75 -1.61
C LEU A 145 -10.17 16.61 -1.85
N GLY A 146 -10.94 16.89 -0.80
CA GLY A 146 -12.21 17.65 -0.94
C GLY A 146 -13.33 16.85 -1.59
N VAL A 147 -13.30 15.52 -1.52
CA VAL A 147 -14.37 14.62 -2.01
C VAL A 147 -15.55 14.66 -1.03
N PRO A 148 -16.80 14.86 -1.50
CA PRO A 148 -18.00 14.80 -0.67
C PRO A 148 -18.18 13.45 0.02
N VAL A 149 -18.70 13.49 1.27
CA VAL A 149 -18.88 12.26 2.09
C VAL A 149 -19.86 11.28 1.44
N GLU A 150 -20.89 11.78 0.79
CA GLU A 150 -21.90 11.00 0.06
C GLU A 150 -21.34 10.17 -1.10
N ASP A 151 -20.15 10.52 -1.59
CA ASP A 151 -19.51 9.82 -2.70
C ASP A 151 -18.51 8.74 -2.25
N HIS A 152 -18.18 8.63 -0.95
CA HIS A 152 -17.12 7.74 -0.45
C HIS A 152 -17.36 6.27 -0.81
N GLU A 153 -18.59 5.79 -0.74
CA GLU A 153 -18.93 4.41 -1.08
C GLU A 153 -18.71 4.05 -2.57
N ARG A 154 -18.79 5.05 -3.47
CA ARG A 154 -18.55 4.85 -4.90
C ARG A 154 -17.12 4.43 -5.20
N PHE A 155 -16.16 4.88 -4.38
CA PHE A 155 -14.74 4.59 -4.58
C PHE A 155 -14.35 3.17 -4.18
N LYS A 156 -15.13 2.50 -3.33
CA LYS A 156 -14.82 1.15 -2.83
C LYS A 156 -14.65 0.14 -3.96
N GLY A 157 -15.63 0.06 -4.86
CA GLY A 157 -15.59 -0.85 -6.01
C GLY A 157 -14.45 -0.50 -6.99
N TRP A 158 -14.33 0.79 -7.33
CA TRP A 158 -13.27 1.23 -8.24
C TRP A 158 -11.87 1.00 -7.69
N SER A 159 -11.65 1.28 -6.40
CA SER A 159 -10.36 1.04 -5.75
C SER A 159 -10.00 -0.43 -5.73
N LEU A 160 -10.96 -1.31 -5.43
CA LEU A 160 -10.76 -2.75 -5.45
C LEU A 160 -10.36 -3.25 -6.85
N ASP A 161 -11.03 -2.78 -7.91
CA ASP A 161 -10.71 -3.18 -9.27
C ASP A 161 -9.33 -2.62 -9.72
N ILE A 162 -8.99 -1.39 -9.31
CA ILE A 162 -7.67 -0.79 -9.58
C ILE A 162 -6.56 -1.58 -8.87
N THR A 163 -6.77 -1.95 -7.60
CA THR A 163 -5.75 -2.68 -6.83
C THR A 163 -5.57 -4.11 -7.29
N ARG A 164 -6.63 -4.80 -7.74
CA ARG A 164 -6.52 -6.10 -8.42
C ARG A 164 -5.65 -5.99 -9.68
N GLY A 165 -5.73 -4.87 -10.40
CA GLY A 165 -4.91 -4.59 -11.58
C GLY A 165 -3.41 -4.49 -11.30
N LEU A 166 -2.96 -4.32 -10.05
CA LEU A 166 -1.53 -4.28 -9.70
C LEU A 166 -0.81 -5.61 -9.98
N ASP A 167 -1.53 -6.70 -10.00
CA ASP A 167 -1.00 -8.03 -10.27
C ASP A 167 -1.17 -8.47 -11.74
N SER A 168 -1.65 -7.58 -12.62
CA SER A 168 -1.95 -7.88 -14.02
C SER A 168 -0.78 -8.53 -14.79
N SER A 169 0.48 -8.13 -14.49
CA SER A 169 1.66 -8.70 -15.13
C SER A 169 1.83 -10.21 -14.91
N LEU A 170 1.14 -10.80 -13.92
CA LEU A 170 1.22 -12.21 -13.52
C LEU A 170 0.00 -13.02 -13.98
N LEU A 171 -1.05 -12.34 -14.41
CA LEU A 171 -2.30 -13.01 -14.80
C LEU A 171 -2.19 -13.59 -16.21
N PRO A 172 -2.98 -14.61 -16.53
CA PRO A 172 -3.05 -15.15 -17.88
C PRO A 172 -3.64 -14.11 -18.86
N PRO A 173 -3.23 -14.13 -20.15
CA PRO A 173 -3.64 -13.11 -21.13
C PRO A 173 -5.16 -12.94 -21.32
N GLU A 174 -5.94 -13.97 -21.04
CA GLU A 174 -7.42 -13.97 -21.12
C GLU A 174 -8.10 -13.34 -19.89
N SER A 175 -7.35 -12.92 -18.90
CA SER A 175 -7.91 -12.33 -17.67
C SER A 175 -8.64 -11.02 -17.96
N GLU A 176 -9.83 -10.88 -17.39
CA GLU A 176 -10.61 -9.63 -17.47
C GLU A 176 -10.16 -8.54 -16.47
N VAL A 177 -9.32 -8.90 -15.50
CA VAL A 177 -8.86 -7.96 -14.45
C VAL A 177 -8.22 -6.70 -15.01
N PRO A 178 -7.33 -6.76 -16.04
CA PRO A 178 -6.74 -5.53 -16.60
C PRO A 178 -7.78 -4.60 -17.24
N ARG A 179 -8.82 -5.16 -17.87
CA ARG A 179 -9.92 -4.37 -18.46
C ARG A 179 -10.79 -3.75 -17.39
N GLN A 180 -11.15 -4.51 -16.34
CA GLN A 180 -11.93 -4.01 -15.20
C GLN A 180 -11.18 -2.89 -14.49
N SER A 181 -9.88 -3.07 -14.24
CA SER A 181 -9.01 -2.05 -13.66
C SER A 181 -8.95 -0.78 -14.54
N GLY A 182 -8.84 -0.94 -15.85
CA GLY A 182 -8.87 0.17 -16.81
C GLY A 182 -10.21 0.92 -16.77
N ALA A 183 -11.34 0.22 -16.77
CA ALA A 183 -12.67 0.80 -16.67
C ALA A 183 -12.86 1.57 -15.33
N ALA A 184 -12.40 1.01 -14.22
CA ALA A 184 -12.47 1.67 -12.91
C ALA A 184 -11.61 2.95 -12.88
N ARG A 185 -10.39 2.92 -13.46
CA ARG A 185 -9.55 4.14 -13.60
C ARG A 185 -10.25 5.20 -14.44
N HIS A 186 -10.91 4.81 -15.53
CA HIS A 186 -11.63 5.76 -16.37
C HIS A 186 -12.81 6.41 -15.62
N ALA A 187 -13.64 5.60 -14.96
CA ALA A 187 -14.77 6.08 -14.17
C ALA A 187 -14.32 7.04 -13.05
N MET A 188 -13.22 6.72 -12.37
CA MET A 188 -12.63 7.58 -11.34
C MET A 188 -12.04 8.87 -11.94
N SER A 189 -11.44 8.79 -13.12
CA SER A 189 -10.95 9.97 -13.86
C SER A 189 -12.08 10.92 -14.24
N ASP A 190 -13.21 10.39 -14.75
CA ASP A 190 -14.39 11.20 -15.10
C ASP A 190 -14.99 11.88 -13.86
N TYR A 191 -15.04 11.15 -12.73
CA TYR A 191 -15.47 11.73 -11.47
C TYR A 191 -14.57 12.92 -11.05
N PHE A 192 -13.24 12.71 -11.02
CA PHE A 192 -12.31 13.77 -10.66
C PHE A 192 -12.32 14.94 -11.64
N ARG A 193 -12.54 14.69 -12.93
CA ARG A 193 -12.69 15.78 -13.94
C ARG A 193 -13.86 16.69 -13.60
N GLY A 194 -14.99 16.11 -13.16
CA GLY A 194 -16.13 16.88 -12.66
C GLY A 194 -15.78 17.71 -11.43
N LEU A 195 -15.09 17.09 -10.47
CA LEU A 195 -14.69 17.77 -9.23
C LEU A 195 -13.63 18.87 -9.49
N VAL A 196 -12.69 18.65 -10.41
CA VAL A 196 -11.72 19.67 -10.87
C VAL A 196 -12.45 20.88 -11.47
N ALA A 197 -13.45 20.66 -12.35
CA ALA A 197 -14.23 21.75 -12.93
C ALA A 197 -14.96 22.57 -11.85
N GLU A 198 -15.53 21.92 -10.84
CA GLU A 198 -16.15 22.59 -9.67
C GLU A 198 -15.12 23.42 -8.90
N ARG A 199 -13.94 22.86 -8.60
CA ARG A 199 -12.88 23.54 -7.83
C ARG A 199 -12.23 24.70 -8.60
N ARG A 200 -12.13 24.61 -9.92
CA ARG A 200 -11.70 25.76 -10.75
C ARG A 200 -12.68 26.93 -10.64
N ALA A 201 -14.00 26.64 -10.63
CA ALA A 201 -15.03 27.66 -10.47
C ALA A 201 -15.12 28.20 -9.03
N SER A 202 -14.85 27.37 -8.03
CA SER A 202 -14.97 27.70 -6.61
C SER A 202 -13.87 27.00 -5.79
N PRO A 203 -12.65 27.57 -5.74
CA PRO A 203 -11.52 26.98 -4.98
C PRO A 203 -11.84 26.85 -3.48
N ARG A 204 -11.35 25.78 -2.87
CA ARG A 204 -11.46 25.49 -1.42
C ARG A 204 -10.06 25.32 -0.79
N GLY A 205 -10.01 25.14 0.52
CA GLY A 205 -8.78 24.87 1.25
C GLY A 205 -8.33 23.41 1.19
N ASP A 206 -8.67 22.67 0.15
CA ASP A 206 -8.36 21.26 -0.04
C ASP A 206 -7.13 21.04 -0.94
N LEU A 207 -6.60 19.82 -0.93
CA LEU A 207 -5.43 19.44 -1.73
C LEU A 207 -5.72 19.53 -3.24
N LEU A 208 -6.95 19.21 -3.68
CA LEU A 208 -7.32 19.30 -5.08
C LEU A 208 -7.20 20.74 -5.59
N SER A 209 -7.72 21.72 -4.84
CA SER A 209 -7.59 23.16 -5.18
C SER A 209 -6.12 23.61 -5.23
N ALA A 210 -5.27 23.09 -4.33
CA ALA A 210 -3.85 23.39 -4.33
C ALA A 210 -3.12 22.79 -5.55
N LEU A 211 -3.51 21.59 -5.99
CA LEU A 211 -2.96 20.95 -7.19
C LEU A 211 -3.40 21.67 -8.47
N ILE A 212 -4.65 22.12 -8.54
CA ILE A 212 -5.17 22.93 -9.66
C ILE A 212 -4.43 24.27 -9.75
N ALA A 213 -4.22 24.94 -8.62
CA ALA A 213 -3.46 26.20 -8.61
C ALA A 213 -2.01 26.02 -9.10
N ALA A 214 -1.39 24.87 -8.81
CA ALA A 214 -0.06 24.53 -9.31
C ALA A 214 -0.06 24.27 -10.83
N GLU A 215 -1.12 23.66 -11.37
CA GLU A 215 -1.31 23.47 -12.82
C GLU A 215 -1.43 24.82 -13.54
N GLU A 216 -2.31 25.70 -13.06
CA GLU A 216 -2.60 27.01 -13.67
C GLU A 216 -1.43 27.99 -13.60
N ALA A 217 -0.59 27.89 -12.56
CA ALA A 217 0.62 28.69 -12.44
C ALA A 217 1.73 28.30 -13.47
N GLY A 218 1.46 27.33 -14.34
CA GLY A 218 2.40 26.86 -15.36
C GLY A 218 3.53 25.99 -14.78
N ASP A 219 3.39 25.53 -13.55
CA ASP A 219 4.34 24.65 -12.86
C ASP A 219 4.28 23.19 -13.34
N LYS A 220 3.81 22.99 -14.60
CA LYS A 220 4.07 21.75 -15.33
C LYS A 220 3.29 20.52 -14.87
N LEU A 221 2.04 20.66 -14.46
CA LEU A 221 1.11 19.55 -14.29
C LEU A 221 0.08 19.57 -15.42
N SER A 222 0.00 18.54 -16.25
CA SER A 222 -1.10 18.43 -17.22
C SER A 222 -2.40 17.98 -16.53
N GLU A 223 -3.54 18.18 -17.17
CA GLU A 223 -4.83 17.69 -16.65
C GLU A 223 -4.80 16.17 -16.42
N ASP A 224 -4.23 15.40 -17.36
CA ASP A 224 -4.09 13.96 -17.25
C ASP A 224 -3.21 13.55 -16.06
N GLU A 225 -2.13 14.29 -15.79
CA GLU A 225 -1.28 14.07 -14.61
C GLU A 225 -1.96 14.46 -13.31
N LEU A 226 -2.77 15.53 -13.32
CA LEU A 226 -3.60 15.91 -12.18
C LEU A 226 -4.59 14.80 -11.82
N LEU A 227 -5.34 14.29 -12.80
CA LEU A 227 -6.31 13.21 -12.62
C LEU A 227 -5.62 11.92 -12.14
N ALA A 228 -4.49 11.53 -12.78
CA ALA A 228 -3.71 10.38 -12.35
C ALA A 228 -3.19 10.52 -10.92
N THR A 229 -2.79 11.73 -10.52
CA THR A 229 -2.35 12.03 -9.15
C THR A 229 -3.50 11.89 -8.15
N CYS A 230 -4.69 12.42 -8.44
CA CYS A 230 -5.86 12.28 -7.59
C CYS A 230 -6.24 10.80 -7.38
N ILE A 231 -6.26 10.02 -8.47
CA ILE A 231 -6.54 8.58 -8.42
C ILE A 231 -5.49 7.86 -7.57
N LEU A 232 -4.20 8.14 -7.80
CA LEU A 232 -3.11 7.55 -7.01
C LEU A 232 -3.27 7.85 -5.52
N LEU A 233 -3.47 9.11 -5.16
CA LEU A 233 -3.58 9.53 -3.76
C LEU A 233 -4.77 8.89 -3.07
N LEU A 234 -5.92 8.82 -3.75
CA LEU A 234 -7.09 8.18 -3.19
C LEU A 234 -6.85 6.68 -2.96
N VAL A 235 -6.45 5.94 -4.00
CA VAL A 235 -6.32 4.47 -3.92
C VAL A 235 -5.18 4.07 -2.99
N ALA A 236 -3.99 4.66 -3.14
CA ALA A 236 -2.84 4.34 -2.30
C ALA A 236 -3.01 4.82 -0.85
N GLY A 237 -3.78 5.89 -0.64
CA GLY A 237 -3.96 6.51 0.67
C GLY A 237 -4.85 5.70 1.62
N HIS A 238 -5.77 4.86 1.09
CA HIS A 238 -6.64 4.10 1.98
C HIS A 238 -6.34 2.59 2.00
N GLU A 239 -6.20 1.94 0.86
CA GLU A 239 -6.06 0.47 0.78
C GLU A 239 -4.91 -0.09 1.63
N THR A 240 -3.77 0.59 1.64
CA THR A 240 -2.61 0.16 2.43
C THR A 240 -2.82 0.35 3.93
N THR A 241 -3.47 1.43 4.35
CA THR A 241 -3.77 1.70 5.77
C THR A 241 -4.86 0.77 6.29
N VAL A 242 -5.88 0.45 5.48
CA VAL A 242 -6.86 -0.62 5.80
C VAL A 242 -6.14 -1.91 6.14
N ASN A 243 -5.21 -2.31 5.29
CA ASN A 243 -4.46 -3.56 5.48
C ASN A 243 -3.51 -3.48 6.68
N LEU A 244 -2.88 -2.33 6.96
CA LEU A 244 -2.07 -2.13 8.16
C LEU A 244 -2.90 -2.33 9.44
N ILE A 245 -4.09 -1.73 9.51
CA ILE A 245 -4.97 -1.84 10.68
C ILE A 245 -5.47 -3.28 10.83
N GLY A 246 -5.92 -3.90 9.72
CA GLY A 246 -6.43 -5.27 9.73
C GLY A 246 -5.37 -6.30 10.09
N ASN A 247 -4.26 -6.34 9.35
CA ASN A 247 -3.15 -7.28 9.59
C ASN A 247 -2.53 -7.05 10.97
N GLY A 248 -2.33 -5.78 11.36
CA GLY A 248 -1.77 -5.41 12.65
C GLY A 248 -2.65 -5.86 13.82
N THR A 249 -3.96 -5.68 13.72
CA THR A 249 -4.91 -6.15 14.75
C THR A 249 -4.93 -7.67 14.82
N LEU A 250 -4.97 -8.36 13.69
CA LEU A 250 -4.88 -9.82 13.63
C LEU A 250 -3.59 -10.33 14.29
N ALA A 251 -2.44 -9.71 13.94
CA ALA A 251 -1.16 -10.07 14.53
C ALA A 251 -1.15 -9.90 16.06
N LEU A 252 -1.70 -8.80 16.57
CA LEU A 252 -1.82 -8.57 18.02
C LEU A 252 -2.73 -9.59 18.71
N LEU A 253 -3.87 -9.92 18.11
CA LEU A 253 -4.82 -10.90 18.68
C LEU A 253 -4.22 -12.32 18.68
N ARG A 254 -3.37 -12.66 17.72
CA ARG A 254 -2.62 -13.92 17.70
C ARG A 254 -1.40 -13.95 18.63
N HIS A 255 -0.99 -12.79 19.17
CA HIS A 255 0.14 -12.65 20.09
C HIS A 255 -0.33 -11.98 21.41
N PRO A 256 -1.09 -12.68 22.26
CA PRO A 256 -1.72 -12.08 23.45
C PRO A 256 -0.71 -11.50 24.46
N GLY A 257 0.55 -11.97 24.44
CA GLY A 257 1.64 -11.39 25.23
C GLY A 257 2.00 -9.97 24.78
N GLU A 258 2.13 -9.76 23.48
CA GLU A 258 2.44 -8.45 22.92
C GLU A 258 1.23 -7.50 23.00
N LEU A 259 0.02 -8.00 22.78
CA LEU A 259 -1.22 -7.24 22.98
C LEU A 259 -1.33 -6.71 24.42
N ARG A 260 -1.05 -7.56 25.43
CA ARG A 260 -1.03 -7.17 26.85
C ARG A 260 0.04 -6.11 27.11
N ARG A 261 1.25 -6.32 26.58
CA ARG A 261 2.36 -5.36 26.71
C ARG A 261 2.00 -3.98 26.16
N LEU A 262 1.34 -3.93 25.00
CA LEU A 262 0.89 -2.66 24.41
C LEU A 262 -0.16 -1.96 25.29
N ARG A 263 -1.10 -2.74 25.90
CA ARG A 263 -2.09 -2.20 26.85
C ARG A 263 -1.45 -1.62 28.11
N GLU A 264 -0.45 -2.31 28.64
CA GLU A 264 0.25 -1.91 29.87
C GLU A 264 1.25 -0.77 29.63
N THR A 265 1.76 -0.63 28.41
CA THR A 265 2.78 0.36 28.05
C THR A 265 2.36 1.14 26.79
N PRO A 266 1.43 2.10 26.90
CA PRO A 266 0.91 2.85 25.75
C PRO A 266 1.95 3.60 24.94
N GLY A 267 3.08 3.96 25.55
CA GLY A 267 4.20 4.60 24.85
C GLY A 267 4.86 3.74 23.76
N LEU A 268 4.56 2.44 23.72
CA LEU A 268 5.04 1.52 22.68
C LEU A 268 4.30 1.66 21.34
N ILE A 269 3.20 2.40 21.26
CA ILE A 269 2.39 2.42 20.03
C ILE A 269 3.20 2.83 18.79
N ALA A 270 4.14 3.73 18.92
CA ALA A 270 4.98 4.14 17.79
C ALA A 270 5.88 2.99 17.30
N SER A 271 6.59 2.29 18.19
CA SER A 271 7.40 1.13 17.83
C SER A 271 6.53 -0.07 17.41
N ALA A 272 5.36 -0.22 18.02
CA ALA A 272 4.41 -1.26 17.67
C ALA A 272 3.96 -1.16 16.20
N VAL A 273 3.62 0.04 15.72
CA VAL A 273 3.22 0.25 14.32
C VAL A 273 4.37 -0.06 13.36
N GLU A 274 5.62 0.32 13.66
CA GLU A 274 6.77 -0.03 12.84
C GLU A 274 6.98 -1.56 12.83
N GLU A 275 6.82 -2.24 13.97
CA GLU A 275 6.96 -3.71 14.02
C GLU A 275 5.83 -4.44 13.30
N LEU A 276 4.60 -3.95 13.38
CA LEU A 276 3.47 -4.50 12.63
C LEU A 276 3.66 -4.35 11.10
N LEU A 277 4.20 -3.21 10.67
CA LEU A 277 4.59 -2.97 9.27
C LEU A 277 5.68 -3.94 8.79
N ARG A 278 6.69 -4.21 9.64
CA ARG A 278 7.73 -5.20 9.35
C ARG A 278 7.15 -6.61 9.33
N TYR A 279 6.35 -6.96 10.35
CA TYR A 279 5.89 -8.32 10.62
C TYR A 279 4.90 -8.83 9.57
N ASP A 280 3.88 -8.05 9.20
CA ASP A 280 2.90 -8.41 8.17
C ASP A 280 2.46 -7.17 7.39
N GLY A 281 3.42 -6.53 6.72
CA GLY A 281 3.21 -5.28 5.99
C GLY A 281 2.24 -5.41 4.82
N PRO A 282 1.45 -4.36 4.55
CA PRO A 282 0.46 -4.35 3.47
C PRO A 282 1.05 -4.56 2.07
N VAL A 283 2.23 -3.99 1.79
CA VAL A 283 2.87 -4.07 0.48
C VAL A 283 3.91 -5.18 0.50
N GLN A 284 3.62 -6.27 -0.21
CA GLN A 284 4.48 -7.44 -0.21
C GLN A 284 5.58 -7.39 -1.27
N ARG A 285 5.34 -6.69 -2.37
CA ARG A 285 6.31 -6.55 -3.46
C ARG A 285 6.16 -5.25 -4.22
N THR A 286 7.15 -4.95 -5.04
CA THR A 286 7.06 -3.97 -6.12
C THR A 286 7.65 -4.57 -7.39
N ALA A 287 7.68 -3.81 -8.49
CA ALA A 287 8.33 -4.23 -9.73
C ALA A 287 9.26 -3.15 -10.27
N ARG A 288 10.30 -3.57 -11.00
CA ARG A 288 11.27 -2.72 -11.67
C ARG A 288 11.71 -3.37 -12.98
N ILE A 289 12.21 -2.53 -13.90
CA ILE A 289 12.85 -2.97 -15.14
C ILE A 289 14.27 -2.38 -15.17
N PRO A 290 15.33 -3.19 -15.29
CA PRO A 290 16.69 -2.66 -15.45
C PRO A 290 16.86 -2.04 -16.83
N SER A 291 17.42 -0.84 -16.89
CA SER A 291 17.73 -0.09 -18.12
C SER A 291 19.01 -0.57 -18.81
N THR A 292 19.83 -1.35 -18.11
CA THR A 292 21.06 -2.01 -18.57
C THR A 292 21.16 -3.35 -17.86
N ASP A 293 22.06 -4.23 -18.32
CA ASP A 293 22.40 -5.44 -17.58
C ASP A 293 22.95 -5.09 -16.20
N VAL A 294 22.47 -5.78 -15.16
CA VAL A 294 22.88 -5.58 -13.76
C VAL A 294 23.12 -6.92 -13.07
N THR A 295 24.17 -7.00 -12.28
CA THR A 295 24.45 -8.19 -11.48
C THR A 295 23.94 -8.00 -10.03
N ILE A 296 23.06 -8.89 -9.57
CA ILE A 296 22.52 -8.94 -8.20
C ILE A 296 22.71 -10.36 -7.67
N GLY A 297 23.24 -10.50 -6.45
CA GLY A 297 23.46 -11.80 -5.81
C GLY A 297 24.25 -12.80 -6.66
N GLY A 298 25.16 -12.30 -7.50
CA GLY A 298 25.96 -13.11 -8.41
C GLY A 298 25.27 -13.58 -9.70
N ARG A 299 24.01 -13.16 -9.94
CA ARG A 299 23.29 -13.42 -11.20
C ARG A 299 23.15 -12.16 -12.03
N THR A 300 23.33 -12.27 -13.33
CA THR A 300 23.11 -11.18 -14.27
C THR A 300 21.63 -11.15 -14.68
N ILE A 301 21.00 -10.02 -14.43
CA ILE A 301 19.64 -9.68 -14.86
C ILE A 301 19.78 -8.82 -16.09
N GLY A 302 19.22 -9.24 -17.21
CA GLY A 302 19.33 -8.57 -18.49
C GLY A 302 18.49 -7.28 -18.55
N LYS A 303 18.93 -6.34 -19.39
CA LYS A 303 18.15 -5.14 -19.71
C LYS A 303 16.74 -5.52 -20.17
N GLY A 304 15.72 -4.89 -19.60
CA GLY A 304 14.32 -5.07 -19.97
C GLY A 304 13.62 -6.22 -19.28
N GLU A 305 14.33 -7.05 -18.51
CA GLU A 305 13.72 -8.14 -17.75
C GLU A 305 12.98 -7.60 -16.51
N MET A 306 11.86 -8.21 -16.13
CA MET A 306 11.11 -7.77 -14.97
C MET A 306 11.72 -8.30 -13.68
N VAL A 307 11.94 -7.40 -12.72
CA VAL A 307 12.44 -7.73 -11.38
C VAL A 307 11.37 -7.40 -10.35
N MET A 308 11.09 -8.35 -9.47
CA MET A 308 10.15 -8.21 -8.36
C MET A 308 10.90 -8.29 -7.02
N PRO A 309 11.29 -7.15 -6.43
CA PRO A 309 11.78 -7.11 -5.06
C PRO A 309 10.62 -7.43 -4.10
N PHE A 310 10.77 -8.52 -3.31
CA PHE A 310 9.78 -8.94 -2.34
C PHE A 310 10.06 -8.28 -0.99
N ILE A 311 9.31 -7.19 -0.72
CA ILE A 311 9.42 -6.37 0.48
C ILE A 311 9.09 -7.19 1.73
N GLY A 312 7.98 -7.96 1.71
CA GLY A 312 7.58 -8.81 2.82
C GLY A 312 8.61 -9.91 3.15
N ALA A 313 9.32 -10.42 2.12
CA ALA A 313 10.42 -11.36 2.33
C ALA A 313 11.63 -10.66 2.97
N ALA A 314 12.00 -9.48 2.49
CA ALA A 314 13.13 -8.71 3.02
C ALA A 314 12.90 -8.28 4.48
N ASP A 315 11.68 -7.90 4.84
CA ASP A 315 11.31 -7.52 6.21
C ASP A 315 11.29 -8.72 7.19
N ARG A 316 11.43 -9.94 6.67
CA ARG A 316 11.60 -11.20 7.43
C ARG A 316 12.97 -11.86 7.18
N ASP A 317 13.97 -11.09 6.71
CA ASP A 317 15.32 -11.62 6.50
C ASP A 317 16.10 -11.74 7.82
N PRO A 318 16.52 -12.96 8.25
CA PRO A 318 17.27 -13.15 9.48
C PRO A 318 18.66 -12.49 9.46
N ALA A 319 19.21 -12.20 8.28
CA ALA A 319 20.47 -11.46 8.17
C ALA A 319 20.33 -9.99 8.59
N GLN A 320 19.10 -9.42 8.48
CA GLN A 320 18.80 -8.05 8.88
C GLN A 320 18.10 -7.98 10.23
N PHE A 321 17.18 -8.91 10.52
CA PHE A 321 16.33 -8.90 11.70
C PHE A 321 16.51 -10.17 12.51
N PRO A 322 17.15 -10.12 13.69
CA PRO A 322 17.20 -11.29 14.60
C PRO A 322 15.78 -11.77 14.94
N ASP A 323 15.56 -13.09 14.92
CA ASP A 323 14.24 -13.72 15.13
C ASP A 323 13.14 -13.05 14.31
N PRO A 324 13.24 -13.02 12.96
CA PRO A 324 12.38 -12.21 12.11
C PRO A 324 10.90 -12.60 12.17
N ASP A 325 10.60 -13.85 12.52
CA ASP A 325 9.25 -14.38 12.62
C ASP A 325 8.59 -14.17 13.98
N ARG A 326 9.35 -13.63 14.93
CA ARG A 326 8.82 -13.20 16.22
C ARG A 326 8.28 -11.76 16.10
N LEU A 327 7.02 -11.57 16.50
CA LEU A 327 6.48 -10.23 16.74
C LEU A 327 7.06 -9.69 18.05
N ASP A 328 7.75 -8.56 17.99
CA ASP A 328 8.37 -7.90 19.15
C ASP A 328 8.17 -6.38 19.07
N LEU A 329 7.15 -5.88 19.77
CA LEU A 329 6.79 -4.46 19.79
C LEU A 329 7.89 -3.56 20.40
N THR A 330 8.91 -4.16 21.01
CA THR A 330 10.05 -3.45 21.60
C THR A 330 11.30 -3.46 20.74
N ARG A 331 11.22 -3.99 19.50
CA ARG A 331 12.35 -4.04 18.57
C ARG A 331 12.91 -2.65 18.31
N THR A 332 14.17 -2.43 18.69
CA THR A 332 14.85 -1.12 18.59
C THR A 332 15.53 -0.90 17.24
N ASP A 333 16.17 -1.93 16.66
CA ASP A 333 16.75 -1.88 15.31
C ASP A 333 15.73 -2.42 14.30
N ASN A 334 14.79 -1.57 13.91
CA ASN A 334 13.68 -1.91 13.02
C ASN A 334 13.75 -1.10 11.72
N ARG A 335 14.80 -1.35 10.92
CA ARG A 335 14.99 -0.72 9.60
C ARG A 335 14.21 -1.42 8.51
N HIS A 336 12.92 -1.65 8.74
CA HIS A 336 12.05 -2.26 7.76
C HIS A 336 11.88 -1.40 6.50
N ILE A 337 11.52 -2.04 5.41
CA ILE A 337 11.31 -1.41 4.11
C ILE A 337 9.86 -1.51 3.62
N ALA A 338 8.89 -1.68 4.53
CA ALA A 338 7.46 -1.74 4.21
C ALA A 338 6.95 -0.50 3.46
N PHE A 339 7.60 0.66 3.63
CA PHE A 339 7.35 1.89 2.87
C PHE A 339 8.22 2.03 1.62
N GLY A 340 8.92 0.98 1.21
CA GLY A 340 9.89 1.02 0.13
C GLY A 340 11.16 1.78 0.48
N TRP A 341 11.96 2.11 -0.54
CA TRP A 341 13.20 2.86 -0.43
C TRP A 341 13.48 3.70 -1.68
N GLY A 342 14.43 4.65 -1.59
CA GLY A 342 14.88 5.48 -2.72
C GLY A 342 13.86 6.53 -3.12
N ILE A 343 13.86 6.88 -4.41
CA ILE A 343 13.02 7.98 -4.93
C ILE A 343 11.52 7.70 -4.80
N HIS A 344 11.12 6.44 -4.80
CA HIS A 344 9.72 6.00 -4.61
C HIS A 344 9.38 5.66 -3.15
N PHE A 345 10.18 6.04 -2.16
CA PHE A 345 9.80 5.91 -0.75
C PHE A 345 8.40 6.49 -0.52
N CYS A 346 7.55 5.81 0.23
CA CYS A 346 6.14 6.15 0.38
C CYS A 346 5.94 7.61 0.82
N LEU A 347 5.21 8.37 0.02
CA LEU A 347 4.87 9.76 0.32
C LEU A 347 3.96 9.88 1.54
N GLY A 348 2.99 8.94 1.66
CA GLY A 348 2.01 8.89 2.74
C GLY A 348 2.53 8.24 4.03
N ALA A 349 3.81 7.84 4.12
CA ALA A 349 4.34 7.15 5.30
C ALA A 349 4.09 7.90 6.64
N PRO A 350 4.22 9.23 6.72
CA PRO A 350 3.87 9.95 7.95
C PRO A 350 2.39 9.82 8.31
N LEU A 351 1.49 9.91 7.32
CA LEU A 351 0.04 9.82 7.53
C LEU A 351 -0.37 8.39 7.95
N ALA A 352 0.10 7.37 7.25
CA ALA A 352 -0.18 5.97 7.57
C ALA A 352 0.27 5.60 9.00
N ARG A 353 1.41 6.14 9.44
CA ARG A 353 1.88 5.98 10.83
C ARG A 353 0.93 6.60 11.84
N VAL A 354 0.48 7.82 11.59
CA VAL A 354 -0.43 8.53 12.49
C VAL A 354 -1.78 7.81 12.55
N GLU A 355 -2.34 7.41 11.41
CA GLU A 355 -3.59 6.65 11.34
C GLU A 355 -3.47 5.30 12.05
N GLY A 356 -2.41 4.53 11.76
CA GLY A 356 -2.16 3.24 12.41
C GLY A 356 -1.98 3.37 13.91
N GLN A 357 -1.23 4.37 14.39
CA GLN A 357 -1.04 4.61 15.81
C GLN A 357 -2.35 4.94 16.51
N ILE A 358 -3.13 5.87 15.99
CA ILE A 358 -4.40 6.29 16.60
C ILE A 358 -5.42 5.15 16.56
N ALA A 359 -5.56 4.47 15.42
CA ALA A 359 -6.50 3.39 15.24
C ALA A 359 -6.21 2.23 16.20
N ILE A 360 -5.00 1.69 16.18
CA ILE A 360 -4.62 0.51 16.96
C ILE A 360 -4.62 0.81 18.46
N ASP A 361 -4.06 1.97 18.86
CA ASP A 361 -4.04 2.37 20.28
C ASP A 361 -5.45 2.53 20.85
N THR A 362 -6.35 3.22 20.11
CA THR A 362 -7.74 3.41 20.57
C THR A 362 -8.48 2.08 20.62
N LEU A 363 -8.33 1.23 19.62
CA LEU A 363 -8.96 -0.09 19.55
C LEU A 363 -8.56 -0.97 20.74
N VAL A 364 -7.25 -1.07 20.99
CA VAL A 364 -6.70 -1.90 22.07
C VAL A 364 -7.12 -1.43 23.47
N ARG A 365 -7.28 -0.11 23.66
CA ARG A 365 -7.67 0.46 24.97
C ARG A 365 -9.18 0.44 25.20
N ARG A 366 -9.96 0.81 24.18
CA ARG A 366 -11.42 0.92 24.34
C ARG A 366 -12.12 -0.43 24.29
N LEU A 367 -11.51 -1.42 23.60
CA LEU A 367 -12.06 -2.78 23.49
C LEU A 367 -11.15 -3.80 24.20
N PRO A 368 -11.11 -3.79 25.54
CA PRO A 368 -10.18 -4.63 26.31
C PRO A 368 -10.43 -6.13 26.19
N LYS A 369 -11.65 -6.52 25.77
CA LYS A 369 -12.03 -7.92 25.53
C LYS A 369 -12.06 -8.30 24.05
N LEU A 370 -11.41 -7.50 23.19
CA LEU A 370 -11.36 -7.76 21.75
C LEU A 370 -10.81 -9.16 21.48
N GLU A 371 -11.58 -9.99 20.80
CA GLU A 371 -11.28 -11.37 20.44
C GLU A 371 -11.70 -11.67 19.00
N LEU A 372 -11.00 -12.59 18.34
CA LEU A 372 -11.38 -13.12 17.03
C LEU A 372 -12.64 -13.98 17.16
N VAL A 373 -13.53 -13.87 16.16
CA VAL A 373 -14.68 -14.81 16.02
C VAL A 373 -14.25 -16.07 15.27
N THR A 374 -13.24 -15.99 14.41
CA THR A 374 -12.66 -17.12 13.67
C THR A 374 -11.14 -17.06 13.70
N ASP A 375 -10.50 -18.23 13.80
CA ASP A 375 -9.05 -18.36 13.76
C ASP A 375 -8.47 -18.40 12.33
N GLU A 376 -9.34 -18.54 11.33
CA GLU A 376 -8.99 -18.66 9.91
C GLU A 376 -9.57 -17.48 9.10
N PRO A 377 -9.01 -16.27 9.23
CA PRO A 377 -9.46 -15.14 8.43
C PRO A 377 -9.08 -15.31 6.95
N GLU A 378 -9.97 -14.85 6.07
CA GLU A 378 -9.77 -14.95 4.63
C GLU A 378 -8.98 -13.74 4.10
N TYR A 379 -7.85 -14.02 3.41
CA TYR A 379 -7.06 -13.01 2.73
C TYR A 379 -7.58 -12.70 1.32
N ARG A 380 -7.34 -11.47 0.88
CA ARG A 380 -7.57 -11.08 -0.52
C ARG A 380 -6.58 -11.79 -1.43
N GLN A 381 -7.01 -12.13 -2.63
CA GLN A 381 -6.18 -12.79 -3.64
C GLN A 381 -5.34 -11.73 -4.37
N SER A 382 -4.26 -11.27 -3.73
CA SER A 382 -3.30 -10.32 -4.30
C SER A 382 -1.90 -10.62 -3.81
N LEU A 383 -0.96 -10.63 -4.75
CA LEU A 383 0.46 -10.78 -4.48
C LEU A 383 1.10 -9.45 -4.04
N THR A 384 0.58 -8.33 -4.55
CA THR A 384 1.14 -7.00 -4.27
C THR A 384 0.65 -6.45 -2.94
N LEU A 385 -0.66 -6.55 -2.67
CA LEU A 385 -1.28 -6.00 -1.47
C LEU A 385 -1.85 -7.10 -0.58
N ARG A 386 -1.16 -7.37 0.54
CA ARG A 386 -1.60 -8.33 1.55
C ARG A 386 -2.60 -7.68 2.50
N GLY A 387 -3.80 -8.20 2.54
CA GLY A 387 -4.87 -7.72 3.42
C GLY A 387 -6.01 -8.71 3.52
N LEU A 388 -6.80 -8.55 4.57
CA LEU A 388 -7.95 -9.40 4.87
C LEU A 388 -9.18 -8.98 4.07
N LYS A 389 -10.04 -9.94 3.72
CA LYS A 389 -11.37 -9.64 3.17
C LYS A 389 -12.29 -9.15 4.27
N THR A 390 -12.31 -9.85 5.39
CA THR A 390 -13.10 -9.59 6.58
C THR A 390 -12.29 -9.95 7.82
N LEU A 391 -12.59 -9.34 8.95
CA LEU A 391 -12.05 -9.72 10.26
C LEU A 391 -13.14 -9.58 11.32
N PRO A 392 -14.02 -10.57 11.45
CA PRO A 392 -15.06 -10.56 12.50
C PRO A 392 -14.44 -10.63 13.89
N VAL A 393 -14.78 -9.66 14.73
CA VAL A 393 -14.32 -9.56 16.13
C VAL A 393 -15.50 -9.31 17.06
N LYS A 394 -15.34 -9.74 18.30
CA LYS A 394 -16.27 -9.47 19.42
C LYS A 394 -15.53 -8.89 20.61
N PHE A 395 -16.24 -8.24 21.53
CA PHE A 395 -15.64 -7.57 22.69
C PHE A 395 -16.67 -7.27 23.80
#